data_da85f9e30a7709f3f0e885bc22e7c909
#
_entry.id   da85f9e30a7709f3f0e885bc22e7c909
#
_cell.length_a   1.000
_cell.length_b   1.000
_cell.length_c   1.000
_cell.angle_alpha   90.00
_cell.angle_beta   90.00
_cell.angle_gamma   90.00
#
_symmetry.space_group_name_H-M   'P 1'
#
loop_
_entity.id
_entity.type
_entity.pdbx_description
1 polymer ?
#
loop_
_entity_poly.entity_id
_entity_poly.type
_entity_poly.pdbx_seq_one_letter_code
_entity_poly.pdbx_strand_id
1 'polypeptide(L)'
;MLLLGNSGAGKTTLLHLLCGLLTPTSGRLTVGSKSLHTSTDRELDRWRGAEVGVIFQQFNLLPFGTVADNILLPLRFAPDRRRRAGDGRARALMLCQALGLPEAVLSARAGTLSVGQQQRVAVARALIGEPPLLVADEPTSALDAGTQAAFLDLLFEQARACGSALLMVSHDPRLAARFDRVLQMEDIAQSKRGAA
;
A
#
# COMPACT_ATOMS: atom_id res chain seq x y z
N MET A 1 4.43 3.46 -10.67
CA MET A 1 5.43 2.46 -11.10
C MET A 1 4.91 1.06 -10.82
N LEU A 2 5.10 0.14 -11.76
CA LEU A 2 4.74 -1.29 -11.63
C LEU A 2 6.01 -2.14 -11.56
N LEU A 3 6.08 -3.06 -10.61
CA LEU A 3 7.09 -4.11 -10.51
C LEU A 3 6.45 -5.43 -10.90
N LEU A 4 6.88 -5.99 -12.01
CA LEU A 4 6.45 -7.29 -12.51
C LEU A 4 7.44 -8.39 -12.14
N GLY A 5 6.97 -9.61 -12.07
CA GLY A 5 7.79 -10.81 -11.89
C GLY A 5 6.98 -12.01 -11.47
N ASN A 6 7.53 -13.20 -11.69
CA ASN A 6 6.88 -14.45 -11.35
C ASN A 6 6.70 -14.65 -9.84
N SER A 7 5.84 -15.56 -9.44
CA SER A 7 5.72 -15.94 -8.03
C SER A 7 7.08 -16.48 -7.53
N GLY A 8 7.47 -16.07 -6.33
CA GLY A 8 8.78 -16.45 -5.77
C GLY A 8 9.99 -15.66 -6.28
N ALA A 9 9.83 -14.70 -7.20
CA ALA A 9 10.94 -13.88 -7.71
C ALA A 9 11.54 -12.90 -6.69
N GLY A 10 10.98 -12.78 -5.48
CA GLY A 10 11.48 -11.88 -4.43
C GLY A 10 10.79 -10.50 -4.40
N LYS A 11 9.68 -10.31 -5.12
CA LYS A 11 8.93 -9.04 -5.17
C LYS A 11 8.53 -8.54 -3.78
N THR A 12 7.88 -9.39 -2.98
CA THR A 12 7.47 -9.05 -1.60
C THR A 12 8.66 -8.75 -0.71
N THR A 13 9.79 -9.46 -0.88
CA THR A 13 11.03 -9.16 -0.16
C THR A 13 11.56 -7.77 -0.50
N LEU A 14 11.56 -7.41 -1.79
CA LEU A 14 11.95 -6.07 -2.22
C LEU A 14 11.00 -5.00 -1.65
N LEU A 15 9.68 -5.24 -1.66
CA LEU A 15 8.72 -4.34 -1.01
C LEU A 15 9.02 -4.16 0.49
N HIS A 16 9.29 -5.25 1.19
CA HIS A 16 9.61 -5.20 2.62
C HIS A 16 10.89 -4.39 2.87
N LEU A 17 11.91 -4.53 2.02
CA LEU A 17 13.12 -3.71 2.07
C LEU A 17 12.78 -2.22 1.83
N LEU A 18 12.03 -1.91 0.78
CA LEU A 18 11.62 -0.54 0.43
C LEU A 18 10.71 0.11 1.47
N CYS A 19 9.95 -0.68 2.22
CA CYS A 19 9.15 -0.21 3.35
C CYS A 19 9.94 -0.16 4.67
N GLY A 20 11.23 -0.55 4.70
CA GLY A 20 12.01 -0.63 5.93
C GLY A 20 11.49 -1.66 6.93
N LEU A 21 10.82 -2.72 6.45
CA LEU A 21 10.40 -3.89 7.23
C LEU A 21 11.50 -4.93 7.34
N LEU A 22 12.43 -4.92 6.37
CA LEU A 22 13.64 -5.73 6.36
C LEU A 22 14.83 -4.80 6.18
N THR A 23 15.95 -5.17 6.83
CA THR A 23 17.24 -4.49 6.67
C THR A 23 18.06 -5.25 5.62
N PRO A 24 18.68 -4.58 4.64
CA PRO A 24 19.54 -5.25 3.68
C PRO A 24 20.80 -5.78 4.37
N THR A 25 21.23 -6.99 4.02
CA THR A 25 22.45 -7.63 4.56
C THR A 25 23.72 -6.86 4.16
N SER A 26 23.69 -6.20 2.99
CA SER A 26 24.80 -5.39 2.48
C SER A 26 24.28 -4.39 1.44
N GLY A 27 25.10 -3.40 1.09
CA GLY A 27 24.76 -2.39 0.09
C GLY A 27 24.04 -1.17 0.67
N ARG A 28 23.50 -0.33 -0.21
CA ARG A 28 22.81 0.91 0.17
C ARG A 28 21.38 0.88 -0.34
N LEU A 29 20.45 1.31 0.50
CA LEU A 29 19.05 1.44 0.16
C LEU A 29 18.55 2.80 0.61
N THR A 30 17.99 3.55 -0.33
CA THR A 30 17.44 4.90 -0.09
C THR A 30 16.07 5.02 -0.74
N VAL A 31 15.10 5.57 -0.01
CA VAL A 31 13.76 5.87 -0.51
C VAL A 31 13.50 7.37 -0.28
N GLY A 32 13.30 8.13 -1.36
CA GLY A 32 13.33 9.60 -1.29
C GLY A 32 14.66 10.08 -0.74
N SER A 33 14.62 10.85 0.33
CA SER A 33 15.83 11.32 1.07
C SER A 33 16.24 10.40 2.22
N LYS A 34 15.44 9.37 2.54
CA LYS A 34 15.68 8.50 3.70
C LYS A 34 16.62 7.35 3.35
N SER A 35 17.73 7.26 4.08
CA SER A 35 18.66 6.11 4.04
C SER A 35 18.13 5.01 4.95
N LEU A 36 17.70 3.88 4.37
CA LEU A 36 17.09 2.79 5.13
C LEU A 36 18.16 1.86 5.74
N HIS A 37 19.32 1.74 5.10
CA HIS A 37 20.40 0.83 5.54
C HIS A 37 21.22 1.33 6.75
N THR A 38 21.13 2.62 7.08
CA THR A 38 21.83 3.23 8.23
C THR A 38 20.90 3.67 9.35
N SER A 39 19.59 3.46 9.18
CA SER A 39 18.60 3.88 10.16
C SER A 39 18.37 2.81 11.21
N THR A 40 18.10 3.23 12.43
CA THR A 40 17.65 2.34 13.52
C THR A 40 16.19 1.89 13.27
N ASP A 41 15.80 0.76 13.86
CA ASP A 41 14.43 0.23 13.75
C ASP A 41 13.38 1.28 14.15
N ARG A 42 13.64 2.04 15.23
CA ARG A 42 12.76 3.11 15.70
C ARG A 42 12.61 4.25 14.68
N GLU A 43 13.66 4.58 13.97
CA GLU A 43 13.63 5.59 12.91
C GLU A 43 12.88 5.07 11.69
N LEU A 44 13.08 3.79 11.33
CA LEU A 44 12.35 3.12 10.26
C LEU A 44 10.86 3.03 10.57
N ASP A 45 10.48 2.68 11.79
CA ASP A 45 9.07 2.62 12.23
C ASP A 45 8.39 4.00 12.12
N ARG A 46 9.08 5.05 12.59
CA ARG A 46 8.57 6.42 12.51
C ARG A 46 8.42 6.88 11.06
N TRP A 47 9.45 6.65 10.24
CA TRP A 47 9.46 7.00 8.84
C TRP A 47 8.35 6.25 8.08
N ARG A 48 8.30 4.94 8.23
CA ARG A 48 7.26 4.11 7.60
C ARG A 48 5.85 4.58 7.99
N GLY A 49 5.63 4.81 9.28
CA GLY A 49 4.37 5.31 9.79
C GLY A 49 3.97 6.64 9.15
N ALA A 50 4.93 7.55 8.94
CA ALA A 50 4.68 8.88 8.39
C ALA A 50 4.56 8.89 6.87
N GLU A 51 5.42 8.15 6.17
CA GLU A 51 5.67 8.34 4.74
C GLU A 51 5.09 7.23 3.85
N VAL A 52 4.75 6.05 4.41
CA VAL A 52 4.36 4.90 3.59
C VAL A 52 2.95 4.44 3.91
N GLY A 53 2.07 4.43 2.91
CA GLY A 53 0.79 3.72 2.95
C GLY A 53 0.96 2.33 2.32
N VAL A 54 0.46 1.27 2.98
CA VAL A 54 0.61 -0.09 2.48
C VAL A 54 -0.76 -0.74 2.26
N ILE A 55 -0.95 -1.28 1.05
CA ILE A 55 -2.08 -2.14 0.69
C ILE A 55 -1.52 -3.56 0.55
N PHE A 56 -1.90 -4.43 1.47
CA PHE A 56 -1.48 -5.83 1.50
C PHE A 56 -2.36 -6.69 0.61
N GLN A 57 -1.83 -7.79 0.10
CA GLN A 57 -2.56 -8.76 -0.71
C GLN A 57 -3.81 -9.30 0.00
N GLN A 58 -3.74 -9.58 1.30
CA GLN A 58 -4.87 -10.06 2.13
C GLN A 58 -5.55 -8.93 2.92
N PHE A 59 -5.37 -7.66 2.50
CA PHE A 59 -5.89 -6.44 3.11
C PHE A 59 -5.48 -6.21 4.57
N ASN A 60 -5.28 -7.24 5.38
CA ASN A 60 -4.87 -7.20 6.80
C ASN A 60 -5.71 -6.20 7.63
N LEU A 61 -7.03 -6.25 7.45
CA LEU A 61 -7.97 -5.50 8.29
C LEU A 61 -8.15 -6.21 9.63
N LEU A 62 -8.39 -5.44 10.69
CA LEU A 62 -8.81 -5.96 12.00
C LEU A 62 -10.29 -6.36 11.90
N PRO A 63 -10.64 -7.66 11.84
CA PRO A 63 -11.99 -8.09 11.53
C PRO A 63 -13.01 -7.75 12.63
N PHE A 64 -12.54 -7.66 13.87
CA PHE A 64 -13.33 -7.29 15.04
C PHE A 64 -13.50 -5.77 15.24
N GLY A 65 -12.64 -4.96 14.60
CA GLY A 65 -12.72 -3.50 14.60
C GLY A 65 -13.73 -2.99 13.59
N THR A 66 -14.17 -1.76 13.81
CA THR A 66 -14.99 -1.05 12.82
C THR A 66 -14.15 -0.63 11.60
N VAL A 67 -14.81 -0.25 10.51
CA VAL A 67 -14.14 0.36 9.36
C VAL A 67 -13.39 1.63 9.78
N ALA A 68 -14.01 2.47 10.60
CA ALA A 68 -13.36 3.67 11.16
C ALA A 68 -12.10 3.31 11.95
N ASP A 69 -12.14 2.28 12.82
CA ASP A 69 -10.96 1.85 13.57
C ASP A 69 -9.82 1.42 12.65
N ASN A 70 -10.13 0.69 11.59
CA ASN A 70 -9.14 0.25 10.60
C ASN A 70 -8.54 1.42 9.84
N ILE A 71 -9.35 2.34 9.32
CA ILE A 71 -8.87 3.48 8.54
C ILE A 71 -8.04 4.43 9.40
N LEU A 72 -8.47 4.68 10.64
CA LEU A 72 -7.80 5.61 11.56
C LEU A 72 -6.57 5.02 12.26
N LEU A 73 -6.35 3.70 12.14
CA LEU A 73 -5.25 3.02 12.82
C LEU A 73 -3.86 3.65 12.57
N PRO A 74 -3.47 4.00 11.34
CA PRO A 74 -2.17 4.63 11.09
C PRO A 74 -1.98 5.96 11.83
N LEU A 75 -3.06 6.73 12.04
CA LEU A 75 -3.00 8.03 12.72
C LEU A 75 -2.67 7.92 14.21
N ARG A 76 -2.86 6.74 14.81
CA ARG A 76 -2.50 6.48 16.22
C ARG A 76 -0.99 6.41 16.43
N PHE A 77 -0.25 5.94 15.43
CA PHE A 77 1.19 5.69 15.51
C PHE A 77 2.03 6.72 14.75
N ALA A 78 1.42 7.53 13.88
CA ALA A 78 2.09 8.50 13.03
C ALA A 78 1.57 9.93 13.29
N PRO A 79 2.18 10.70 14.21
CA PRO A 79 1.75 12.07 14.52
C PRO A 79 1.72 12.99 13.29
N ASP A 80 2.66 12.81 12.36
CA ASP A 80 2.74 13.61 11.14
C ASP A 80 1.55 13.33 10.22
N ARG A 81 1.18 12.06 10.02
CA ARG A 81 -0.03 11.69 9.28
C ARG A 81 -1.29 12.22 9.94
N ARG A 82 -1.36 12.14 11.27
CA ARG A 82 -2.49 12.70 12.03
C ARG A 82 -2.64 14.21 11.81
N ARG A 83 -1.53 14.96 11.80
CA ARG A 83 -1.57 16.41 11.50
C ARG A 83 -2.08 16.67 10.08
N ARG A 84 -1.59 15.93 9.08
CA ARG A 84 -2.06 16.06 7.70
C ARG A 84 -3.54 15.68 7.53
N ALA A 85 -4.00 14.67 8.23
CA ALA A 85 -5.40 14.23 8.18
C ALA A 85 -6.38 15.26 8.80
N GLY A 86 -5.93 16.10 9.73
CA GLY A 86 -6.80 17.03 10.46
C GLY A 86 -7.87 16.27 11.26
N ASP A 87 -9.16 16.52 10.97
CA ASP A 87 -10.25 15.67 11.47
C ASP A 87 -10.21 14.31 10.77
N GLY A 88 -9.56 13.35 11.42
CA GLY A 88 -9.38 12.00 10.88
C GLY A 88 -10.70 11.31 10.52
N ARG A 89 -11.78 11.54 11.30
CA ARG A 89 -13.08 10.90 11.04
C ARG A 89 -13.76 11.49 9.80
N ALA A 90 -13.75 12.80 9.66
CA ALA A 90 -14.24 13.47 8.46
C ALA A 90 -13.43 13.04 7.22
N ARG A 91 -12.09 12.97 7.35
CA ARG A 91 -11.22 12.51 6.27
C ARG A 91 -11.47 11.05 5.89
N ALA A 92 -11.68 10.17 6.87
CA ALA A 92 -12.04 8.77 6.62
C ALA A 92 -13.36 8.65 5.87
N LEU A 93 -14.37 9.46 6.23
CA LEU A 93 -15.66 9.49 5.52
C LEU A 93 -15.48 9.92 4.06
N MET A 94 -14.73 11.02 3.82
CA MET A 94 -14.45 11.50 2.46
C MET A 94 -13.76 10.43 1.61
N LEU A 95 -12.77 9.72 2.16
CA LEU A 95 -12.09 8.62 1.47
C LEU A 95 -13.05 7.46 1.17
N CYS A 96 -13.92 7.09 2.12
CA CYS A 96 -14.92 6.06 1.88
C CYS A 96 -15.87 6.43 0.74
N GLN A 97 -16.38 7.66 0.73
CA GLN A 97 -17.27 8.17 -0.33
C GLN A 97 -16.56 8.18 -1.69
N ALA A 98 -15.32 8.70 -1.75
CA ALA A 98 -14.52 8.72 -2.98
C ALA A 98 -14.20 7.31 -3.52
N LEU A 99 -14.14 6.32 -2.64
CA LEU A 99 -13.97 4.92 -2.98
C LEU A 99 -15.30 4.18 -3.22
N GLY A 100 -16.42 4.89 -3.29
CA GLY A 100 -17.75 4.33 -3.58
C GLY A 100 -18.28 3.42 -2.46
N LEU A 101 -17.88 3.68 -1.21
CA LEU A 101 -18.43 3.02 -0.02
C LEU A 101 -19.56 3.87 0.56
N PRO A 102 -20.65 3.26 1.07
CA PRO A 102 -21.76 4.00 1.68
C PRO A 102 -21.29 4.67 2.99
N GLU A 103 -21.90 5.80 3.35
CA GLU A 103 -21.54 6.55 4.57
C GLU A 103 -21.66 5.71 5.85
N ALA A 104 -22.70 4.88 5.93
CA ALA A 104 -22.92 3.99 7.07
C ALA A 104 -21.82 2.95 7.29
N VAL A 105 -20.91 2.75 6.29
CA VAL A 105 -19.86 1.74 6.37
C VAL A 105 -18.89 1.97 7.53
N LEU A 106 -18.67 3.23 7.94
CA LEU A 106 -17.69 3.56 8.99
C LEU A 106 -17.94 2.84 10.32
N SER A 107 -19.20 2.58 10.65
CA SER A 107 -19.59 1.88 11.89
C SER A 107 -19.70 0.37 11.73
N ALA A 108 -19.66 -0.16 10.51
CA ALA A 108 -19.70 -1.59 10.25
C ALA A 108 -18.40 -2.27 10.73
N ARG A 109 -18.51 -3.53 11.17
CA ARG A 109 -17.33 -4.37 11.47
C ARG A 109 -16.63 -4.78 10.17
N ALA A 110 -15.32 -4.63 10.11
CA ALA A 110 -14.56 -4.97 8.89
C ALA A 110 -14.74 -6.43 8.46
N GLY A 111 -14.92 -7.35 9.39
CA GLY A 111 -15.14 -8.77 9.11
C GLY A 111 -16.50 -9.10 8.46
N THR A 112 -17.45 -8.16 8.43
CA THR A 112 -18.77 -8.36 7.77
C THR A 112 -18.84 -7.82 6.36
N LEU A 113 -17.77 -7.17 5.89
CA LEU A 113 -17.71 -6.55 4.58
C LEU A 113 -17.48 -7.59 3.47
N SER A 114 -18.00 -7.31 2.28
CA SER A 114 -17.60 -8.05 1.08
C SER A 114 -16.11 -7.83 0.77
N VAL A 115 -15.50 -8.75 0.02
CA VAL A 115 -14.08 -8.68 -0.38
C VAL A 115 -13.77 -7.33 -1.05
N GLY A 116 -14.62 -6.86 -1.98
CA GLY A 116 -14.44 -5.57 -2.64
C GLY A 116 -14.56 -4.38 -1.69
N GLN A 117 -15.43 -4.45 -0.68
CA GLN A 117 -15.52 -3.42 0.36
C GLN A 117 -14.26 -3.44 1.26
N GLN A 118 -13.80 -4.61 1.67
CA GLN A 118 -12.56 -4.74 2.45
C GLN A 118 -11.35 -4.16 1.72
N GLN A 119 -11.26 -4.43 0.43
CA GLN A 119 -10.22 -3.88 -0.44
C GLN A 119 -10.24 -2.34 -0.46
N ARG A 120 -11.40 -1.73 -0.65
CA ARG A 120 -11.56 -0.27 -0.64
C ARG A 120 -11.25 0.33 0.73
N VAL A 121 -11.64 -0.33 1.82
CA VAL A 121 -11.25 0.07 3.18
C VAL A 121 -9.74 0.01 3.38
N ALA A 122 -9.06 -1.01 2.84
CA ALA A 122 -7.61 -1.10 2.90
C ALA A 122 -6.92 0.05 2.13
N VAL A 123 -7.48 0.46 0.99
CA VAL A 123 -7.02 1.66 0.25
C VAL A 123 -7.22 2.92 1.09
N ALA A 124 -8.41 3.12 1.68
CA ALA A 124 -8.69 4.27 2.55
C ALA A 124 -7.71 4.33 3.73
N ARG A 125 -7.44 3.18 4.38
CA ARG A 125 -6.45 3.08 5.45
C ARG A 125 -5.04 3.43 4.98
N ALA A 126 -4.65 3.00 3.79
CA ALA A 126 -3.34 3.30 3.25
C ALA A 126 -3.18 4.79 2.94
N LEU A 127 -4.23 5.45 2.46
CA LEU A 127 -4.23 6.85 2.02
C LEU A 127 -4.49 7.87 3.14
N ILE A 128 -5.06 7.46 4.28
CA ILE A 128 -5.38 8.40 5.36
C ILE A 128 -4.13 9.17 5.82
N GLY A 129 -4.23 10.50 5.89
CA GLY A 129 -3.11 11.38 6.22
C GLY A 129 -2.06 11.50 5.12
N GLU A 130 -2.44 11.21 3.87
CA GLU A 130 -1.72 11.55 2.65
C GLU A 130 -0.24 11.16 2.65
N PRO A 131 0.10 9.86 2.74
CA PRO A 131 1.48 9.44 2.67
C PRO A 131 2.05 9.71 1.27
N PRO A 132 3.29 10.22 1.14
CA PRO A 132 3.89 10.47 -0.16
C PRO A 132 4.18 9.20 -0.97
N LEU A 133 4.29 8.04 -0.33
CA LEU A 133 4.48 6.75 -1.00
C LEU A 133 3.35 5.78 -0.65
N LEU A 134 2.70 5.25 -1.68
CA LEU A 134 1.74 4.17 -1.58
C LEU A 134 2.36 2.90 -2.17
N VAL A 135 2.39 1.84 -1.39
CA VAL A 135 2.90 0.53 -1.80
C VAL A 135 1.74 -0.47 -1.82
N ALA A 136 1.59 -1.20 -2.92
CA ALA A 136 0.52 -2.18 -3.09
C ALA A 136 1.08 -3.54 -3.51
N ASP A 137 0.91 -4.55 -2.67
CA ASP A 137 1.36 -5.92 -2.94
C ASP A 137 0.21 -6.75 -3.51
N GLU A 138 0.24 -7.01 -4.80
CA GLU A 138 -0.75 -7.78 -5.57
C GLU A 138 -2.23 -7.46 -5.22
N PRO A 139 -2.62 -6.18 -5.18
CA PRO A 139 -3.91 -5.77 -4.61
C PRO A 139 -5.12 -6.23 -5.46
N THR A 140 -4.88 -6.73 -6.66
CA THR A 140 -5.93 -7.14 -7.61
C THR A 140 -5.91 -8.64 -7.94
N SER A 141 -5.07 -9.43 -7.26
CA SER A 141 -4.88 -10.85 -7.58
C SER A 141 -6.14 -11.72 -7.43
N ALA A 142 -7.12 -11.29 -6.63
CA ALA A 142 -8.37 -12.01 -6.39
C ALA A 142 -9.55 -11.45 -7.21
N LEU A 143 -9.34 -10.51 -8.14
CA LEU A 143 -10.38 -9.84 -8.90
C LEU A 143 -10.47 -10.36 -10.33
N ASP A 144 -11.70 -10.44 -10.88
CA ASP A 144 -11.91 -10.56 -12.30
C ASP A 144 -11.46 -9.30 -13.05
N ALA A 145 -11.27 -9.41 -14.37
CA ALA A 145 -10.68 -8.34 -15.19
C ALA A 145 -11.49 -7.03 -15.16
N GLY A 146 -12.82 -7.10 -15.14
CA GLY A 146 -13.69 -5.91 -15.11
C GLY A 146 -13.60 -5.19 -13.76
N THR A 147 -13.69 -5.93 -12.68
CA THR A 147 -13.57 -5.42 -11.31
C THR A 147 -12.15 -4.88 -11.05
N GLN A 148 -11.13 -5.54 -11.59
CA GLN A 148 -9.73 -5.10 -11.52
C GLN A 148 -9.54 -3.72 -12.16
N ALA A 149 -10.08 -3.51 -13.37
CA ALA A 149 -9.95 -2.23 -14.07
C ALA A 149 -10.59 -1.09 -13.27
N ALA A 150 -11.84 -1.28 -12.82
CA ALA A 150 -12.55 -0.27 -12.03
C ALA A 150 -11.86 0.04 -10.69
N PHE A 151 -11.32 -0.99 -10.02
CA PHE A 151 -10.55 -0.79 -8.80
C PHE A 151 -9.26 0.02 -9.03
N LEU A 152 -8.53 -0.28 -10.11
CA LEU A 152 -7.30 0.46 -10.43
C LEU A 152 -7.58 1.91 -10.80
N ASP A 153 -8.70 2.20 -11.50
CA ASP A 153 -9.10 3.56 -11.78
C ASP A 153 -9.31 4.37 -10.49
N LEU A 154 -10.06 3.81 -9.54
CA LEU A 154 -10.25 4.41 -8.23
C LEU A 154 -8.93 4.58 -7.47
N LEU A 155 -8.07 3.57 -7.47
CA LEU A 155 -6.77 3.62 -6.78
C LEU A 155 -5.88 4.73 -7.35
N PHE A 156 -5.78 4.84 -8.68
CA PHE A 156 -4.96 5.86 -9.34
C PHE A 156 -5.52 7.27 -9.09
N GLU A 157 -6.84 7.43 -9.17
CA GLU A 157 -7.52 8.70 -8.90
C GLU A 157 -7.21 9.16 -7.46
N GLN A 158 -7.41 8.29 -6.48
CA GLN A 158 -7.21 8.63 -5.09
C GLN A 158 -5.72 8.84 -4.74
N ALA A 159 -4.81 8.07 -5.33
CA ALA A 159 -3.37 8.29 -5.14
C ALA A 159 -2.93 9.66 -5.70
N ARG A 160 -3.45 10.06 -6.87
CA ARG A 160 -3.19 11.40 -7.44
C ARG A 160 -3.78 12.51 -6.58
N ALA A 161 -5.02 12.36 -6.12
CA ALA A 161 -5.69 13.34 -5.27
C ALA A 161 -4.93 13.59 -3.95
N CYS A 162 -4.26 12.55 -3.43
CA CYS A 162 -3.42 12.62 -2.24
C CYS A 162 -1.95 13.00 -2.54
N GLY A 163 -1.56 13.18 -3.81
CA GLY A 163 -0.16 13.46 -4.19
C GLY A 163 0.79 12.29 -3.91
N SER A 164 0.27 11.07 -3.78
CA SER A 164 1.05 9.87 -3.47
C SER A 164 1.67 9.25 -4.72
N ALA A 165 2.96 8.95 -4.68
CA ALA A 165 3.58 8.06 -5.66
C ALA A 165 3.16 6.61 -5.40
N LEU A 166 2.72 5.89 -6.43
CA LEU A 166 2.30 4.49 -6.31
C LEU A 166 3.39 3.53 -6.82
N LEU A 167 3.81 2.62 -5.96
CA LEU A 167 4.56 1.41 -6.31
C LEU A 167 3.64 0.19 -6.15
N MET A 168 3.30 -0.46 -7.24
CA MET A 168 2.48 -1.66 -7.23
C MET A 168 3.31 -2.86 -7.68
N VAL A 169 3.12 -3.98 -7.02
CA VAL A 169 3.66 -5.28 -7.42
C VAL A 169 2.55 -6.12 -8.02
N SER A 170 2.85 -6.79 -9.12
CA SER A 170 1.94 -7.75 -9.75
C SER A 170 2.71 -8.82 -10.53
N HIS A 171 2.03 -9.92 -10.82
CA HIS A 171 2.47 -10.92 -11.78
C HIS A 171 1.71 -10.80 -13.12
N ASP A 172 0.77 -9.86 -13.25
CA ASP A 172 -0.07 -9.67 -14.43
C ASP A 172 0.55 -8.63 -15.39
N PRO A 173 1.15 -9.05 -16.52
CA PRO A 173 1.79 -8.15 -17.47
C PRO A 173 0.81 -7.22 -18.20
N ARG A 174 -0.50 -7.55 -18.21
CA ARG A 174 -1.53 -6.72 -18.85
C ARG A 174 -1.66 -5.35 -18.18
N LEU A 175 -1.23 -5.24 -16.93
CA LEU A 175 -1.26 -3.98 -16.19
C LEU A 175 -0.19 -2.99 -16.64
N ALA A 176 0.83 -3.43 -17.38
CA ALA A 176 1.98 -2.61 -17.78
C ALA A 176 1.56 -1.29 -18.47
N ALA A 177 0.57 -1.35 -19.35
CA ALA A 177 0.08 -0.19 -20.12
C ALA A 177 -0.57 0.90 -19.23
N ARG A 178 -0.83 0.61 -17.96
CA ARG A 178 -1.49 1.53 -17.02
C ARG A 178 -0.53 2.32 -16.13
N PHE A 179 0.77 2.08 -16.26
CA PHE A 179 1.79 2.67 -15.40
C PHE A 179 2.83 3.45 -16.21
N ASP A 180 3.28 4.57 -15.67
CA ASP A 180 4.31 5.41 -16.29
C ASP A 180 5.68 4.70 -16.40
N ARG A 181 5.93 3.75 -15.48
CA ARG A 181 7.18 2.99 -15.44
C ARG A 181 6.90 1.55 -15.01
N VAL A 182 7.51 0.62 -15.74
CA VAL A 182 7.46 -0.82 -15.48
C VAL A 182 8.88 -1.32 -15.28
N LEU A 183 9.08 -2.11 -14.25
CA LEU A 183 10.34 -2.80 -13.96
C LEU A 183 10.06 -4.31 -13.90
N GLN A 184 10.97 -5.10 -14.44
CA GLN A 184 10.94 -6.55 -14.28
C GLN A 184 11.82 -6.94 -13.10
N MET A 185 11.33 -7.83 -12.26
CA MET A 185 12.09 -8.28 -11.08
C MET A 185 13.38 -8.99 -11.49
N GLU A 186 13.35 -9.71 -12.62
CA GLU A 186 14.49 -10.43 -13.20
C GLU A 186 15.63 -9.48 -13.61
N ASP A 187 15.32 -8.24 -13.99
CA ASP A 187 16.33 -7.23 -14.35
C ASP A 187 17.00 -6.60 -13.12
N ILE A 188 16.32 -6.68 -11.94
CA ILE A 188 16.80 -6.09 -10.69
C ILE A 188 17.52 -7.12 -9.83
N ALA A 189 16.95 -8.31 -9.70
CA ALA A 189 17.45 -9.37 -8.85
C ALA A 189 18.23 -10.40 -9.66
N GLN A 190 19.55 -10.29 -9.69
CA GLN A 190 20.42 -11.39 -10.08
C GLN A 190 20.43 -12.42 -8.94
N SER A 191 19.47 -13.34 -8.93
CA SER A 191 19.52 -14.50 -8.08
C SER A 191 20.74 -15.34 -8.50
N LYS A 192 21.78 -15.41 -7.70
CA LYS A 192 22.74 -16.51 -7.75
C LYS A 192 21.95 -17.78 -7.38
N ARG A 193 21.29 -18.40 -8.35
CA ARG A 193 20.88 -19.80 -8.21
C ARG A 193 22.18 -20.58 -7.98
N GLY A 194 22.40 -20.96 -6.72
CA GLY A 194 23.57 -21.70 -6.33
C GLY A 194 23.71 -22.94 -7.20
N ALA A 195 24.93 -23.14 -7.70
CA ALA A 195 25.39 -24.46 -8.09
C ALA A 195 25.22 -25.37 -6.86
N ALA A 196 24.30 -26.29 -6.94
CA ALA A 196 24.25 -27.48 -6.10
C ALA A 196 24.94 -28.59 -6.85
#